data_980082ce15a719d3c67a2bd9f40a9f98
#
_entry.id   980082ce15a719d3c67a2bd9f40a9f98
#
_cell.length_a   1.000
_cell.length_b   1.000
_cell.length_c   1.000
_cell.angle_alpha   90.00
_cell.angle_beta   90.00
_cell.angle_gamma   90.00
#
_symmetry.space_group_name_H-M   'P 1'
#
loop_
_entity.id
_entity.type
_entity.pdbx_description
1 polymer ?
#
loop_
_entity_poly.entity_id
_entity_poly.type
_entity_poly.pdbx_seq_one_letter_code
_entity_poly.pdbx_strand_id
1 'polypeptide(L)'
;MYNKVYEKREFIIFQVKNGYIAYNTKKTFADGHTHLRCFGSAKTAIDLVIRKKVPRSTDSYYLKSLIRLSEDTVYVSKIKELIKYEMDKFNISNYNKNTVKIFKRSN
;
A
#
# COMPACT_ATOMS: atom_id res chain seq x y z
N MET A 1 1.13 -21.11 -12.52
CA MET A 1 0.92 -20.21 -13.65
C MET A 1 -0.14 -19.16 -13.31
N TYR A 2 0.09 -17.94 -13.74
CA TYR A 2 -0.82 -16.84 -13.40
C TYR A 2 -1.84 -16.61 -14.51
N ASN A 3 -3.05 -16.35 -14.11
CA ASN A 3 -4.14 -16.10 -15.02
C ASN A 3 -4.46 -14.61 -15.06
N LYS A 4 -4.13 -13.95 -16.18
CA LYS A 4 -4.39 -12.52 -16.32
C LYS A 4 -5.90 -12.28 -16.44
N VAL A 5 -6.44 -11.46 -15.54
CA VAL A 5 -7.87 -11.17 -15.53
C VAL A 5 -8.19 -9.70 -15.80
N TYR A 6 -7.16 -8.84 -15.89
CA TYR A 6 -7.39 -7.41 -16.09
C TYR A 6 -6.12 -6.75 -16.59
N GLU A 7 -6.28 -5.75 -17.42
CA GLU A 7 -5.16 -4.96 -17.92
C GLU A 7 -5.61 -3.53 -18.15
N LYS A 8 -4.81 -2.58 -17.70
CA LYS A 8 -5.06 -1.17 -17.96
C LYS A 8 -3.72 -0.45 -18.03
N ARG A 9 -3.40 0.11 -19.18
CA ARG A 9 -2.10 0.73 -19.44
C ARG A 9 -1.01 -0.29 -19.18
N GLU A 10 0.03 0.09 -18.40
CA GLU A 10 1.13 -0.82 -18.09
C GLU A 10 0.81 -1.79 -16.95
N PHE A 11 -0.40 -1.70 -16.38
CA PHE A 11 -0.75 -2.52 -15.21
C PHE A 11 -1.58 -3.72 -15.60
N ILE A 12 -1.29 -4.85 -14.97
CA ILE A 12 -2.10 -6.06 -15.15
C ILE A 12 -2.44 -6.65 -13.80
N ILE A 13 -3.53 -7.41 -13.76
CA ILE A 13 -3.91 -8.14 -12.56
C ILE A 13 -3.97 -9.61 -12.92
N PHE A 14 -3.30 -10.43 -12.11
CA PHE A 14 -3.37 -11.88 -12.23
C PHE A 14 -4.21 -12.44 -11.10
N GLN A 15 -5.03 -13.43 -11.42
CA GLN A 15 -5.71 -14.19 -10.40
C GLN A 15 -4.79 -15.34 -9.98
N VAL A 16 -4.61 -15.51 -8.68
CA VAL A 16 -3.78 -16.57 -8.14
C VAL A 16 -4.59 -17.32 -7.09
N LYS A 17 -4.00 -18.38 -6.53
CA LYS A 17 -4.74 -19.29 -5.67
C LYS A 17 -5.48 -18.60 -4.52
N ASN A 18 -4.83 -17.67 -3.84
CA ASN A 18 -5.41 -17.04 -2.65
C ASN A 18 -5.63 -15.55 -2.82
N GLY A 19 -5.87 -15.08 -4.03
CA GLY A 19 -6.11 -13.67 -4.23
C GLY A 19 -5.70 -13.20 -5.59
N TYR A 20 -5.11 -12.01 -5.61
CA TYR A 20 -4.75 -11.35 -6.87
C TYR A 20 -3.39 -10.71 -6.76
N ILE A 21 -2.70 -10.63 -7.90
CA ILE A 21 -1.44 -9.91 -7.99
C ILE A 21 -1.64 -8.76 -8.96
N ALA A 22 -1.40 -7.54 -8.50
CA ALA A 22 -1.35 -6.38 -9.39
C ALA A 22 0.12 -6.12 -9.71
N TYR A 23 0.41 -5.80 -10.95
CA TYR A 23 1.79 -5.67 -11.41
C TYR A 23 1.92 -4.54 -12.42
N ASN A 24 2.96 -3.73 -12.23
CA ASN A 24 3.36 -2.70 -13.19
C ASN A 24 4.41 -3.29 -14.11
N THR A 25 4.04 -3.49 -15.37
CA THR A 25 4.92 -4.18 -16.33
C THR A 25 6.18 -3.38 -16.68
N LYS A 26 6.25 -2.12 -16.33
CA LYS A 26 7.46 -1.32 -16.55
C LYS A 26 8.52 -1.56 -15.50
N LYS A 27 8.19 -2.31 -14.45
CA LYS A 27 9.14 -2.66 -13.39
C LYS A 27 9.42 -4.16 -13.47
N THR A 28 10.50 -4.60 -12.83
CA THR A 28 10.70 -6.03 -12.68
C THR A 28 9.57 -6.59 -11.84
N PHE A 29 9.27 -7.86 -12.03
CA PHE A 29 8.19 -8.47 -11.25
C PHE A 29 8.48 -8.37 -9.75
N ALA A 30 9.72 -8.61 -9.37
CA ALA A 30 10.11 -8.54 -7.96
C ALA A 30 9.81 -7.19 -7.34
N ASP A 31 10.03 -6.11 -8.09
CA ASP A 31 9.84 -4.75 -7.56
C ASP A 31 8.45 -4.21 -7.76
N GLY A 32 7.76 -4.63 -8.80
CA GLY A 32 6.54 -3.99 -9.25
C GLY A 32 5.25 -4.74 -9.02
N HIS A 33 5.28 -5.85 -8.30
CA HIS A 33 4.06 -6.58 -8.02
C HIS A 33 3.64 -6.43 -6.56
N THR A 34 2.35 -6.61 -6.32
CA THR A 34 1.82 -6.61 -4.97
C THR A 34 0.64 -7.57 -4.89
N HIS A 35 0.48 -8.20 -3.74
CA HIS A 35 -0.58 -9.18 -3.52
C HIS A 35 -1.75 -8.50 -2.82
N LEU A 36 -2.96 -8.76 -3.33
CA LEU A 36 -4.17 -8.20 -2.76
C LEU A 36 -5.22 -9.29 -2.67
N ARG A 37 -6.10 -9.17 -1.70
CA ARG A 37 -7.07 -10.24 -1.43
C ARG A 37 -8.21 -10.27 -2.42
N CYS A 38 -8.63 -9.11 -2.92
CA CYS A 38 -9.77 -9.09 -3.81
C CYS A 38 -9.50 -8.27 -5.05
N PHE A 39 -10.25 -8.60 -6.10
CA PHE A 39 -10.11 -7.97 -7.39
C PHE A 39 -10.38 -6.46 -7.31
N GLY A 40 -11.41 -6.07 -6.56
CA GLY A 40 -11.76 -4.67 -6.41
C GLY A 40 -10.64 -3.83 -5.84
N SER A 41 -9.95 -4.36 -4.82
CA SER A 41 -8.82 -3.66 -4.22
C SER A 41 -7.68 -3.51 -5.21
N ALA A 42 -7.43 -4.54 -6.01
CA ALA A 42 -6.38 -4.48 -7.02
C ALA A 42 -6.68 -3.43 -8.10
N LYS A 43 -7.92 -3.41 -8.58
CA LYS A 43 -8.33 -2.40 -9.56
C LYS A 43 -8.24 -1.00 -9.00
N THR A 44 -8.70 -0.83 -7.77
CA THR A 44 -8.67 0.48 -7.12
C THR A 44 -7.24 0.96 -6.93
N ALA A 45 -6.34 0.06 -6.53
CA ALA A 45 -4.94 0.42 -6.37
C ALA A 45 -4.36 0.92 -7.69
N ILE A 46 -4.64 0.23 -8.79
CA ILE A 46 -4.16 0.64 -10.10
C ILE A 46 -4.72 2.02 -10.47
N ASP A 47 -6.02 2.24 -10.24
CA ASP A 47 -6.64 3.52 -10.55
C ASP A 47 -6.03 4.65 -9.74
N LEU A 48 -5.78 4.43 -8.46
CA LEU A 48 -5.16 5.44 -7.60
C LEU A 48 -3.78 5.81 -8.12
N VAL A 49 -3.00 4.81 -8.50
CA VAL A 49 -1.65 5.05 -9.01
C VAL A 49 -1.70 5.82 -10.34
N ILE A 50 -2.58 5.42 -11.24
CA ILE A 50 -2.73 6.08 -12.54
C ILE A 50 -3.14 7.54 -12.35
N ARG A 51 -4.09 7.80 -11.47
CA ARG A 51 -4.60 9.14 -11.22
C ARG A 51 -3.74 9.93 -10.25
N LYS A 52 -2.75 9.28 -9.64
CA LYS A 52 -1.87 9.89 -8.65
C LYS A 52 -2.64 10.43 -7.46
N LYS A 53 -3.65 9.67 -7.05
CA LYS A 53 -4.48 10.08 -5.91
C LYS A 53 -4.09 9.32 -4.66
N VAL A 54 -4.13 10.04 -3.53
CA VAL A 54 -3.82 9.46 -2.23
C VAL A 54 -5.14 8.96 -1.63
N PRO A 55 -5.20 7.69 -1.20
CA PRO A 55 -6.42 7.16 -0.64
C PRO A 55 -6.65 7.65 0.78
N ARG A 56 -7.86 7.46 1.25
CA ARG A 56 -8.19 7.77 2.64
C ARG A 56 -7.80 6.63 3.58
N SER A 57 -7.43 5.50 3.02
CA SER A 57 -7.11 4.33 3.81
C SER A 57 -5.91 4.58 4.69
N THR A 58 -5.94 4.02 5.90
CA THR A 58 -4.82 4.06 6.82
C THR A 58 -4.12 2.70 6.89
N ASP A 59 -4.53 1.75 6.07
CA ASP A 59 -3.92 0.42 6.03
C ASP A 59 -2.55 0.52 5.39
N SER A 60 -1.51 0.37 6.19
CA SER A 60 -0.13 0.52 5.70
C SER A 60 0.22 -0.52 4.64
N TYR A 61 -0.35 -1.71 4.70
CA TYR A 61 -0.10 -2.72 3.69
C TYR A 61 -0.61 -2.25 2.33
N TYR A 62 -1.83 -1.71 2.31
CA TYR A 62 -2.41 -1.19 1.07
C TYR A 62 -1.60 -0.02 0.54
N LEU A 63 -1.18 0.88 1.43
CA LEU A 63 -0.36 2.03 1.03
C LEU A 63 0.97 1.57 0.44
N LYS A 64 1.60 0.55 1.02
CA LYS A 64 2.84 0.01 0.48
C LYS A 64 2.62 -0.61 -0.89
N SER A 65 1.44 -1.18 -1.13
CA SER A 65 1.10 -1.71 -2.45
C SER A 65 1.12 -0.61 -3.51
N LEU A 66 0.62 0.57 -3.17
CA LEU A 66 0.64 1.70 -4.10
C LEU A 66 2.08 2.11 -4.44
N ILE A 67 2.97 2.08 -3.46
CA ILE A 67 4.38 2.39 -3.70
C ILE A 67 4.99 1.38 -4.67
N ARG A 68 4.68 0.11 -4.51
CA ARG A 68 5.23 -0.92 -5.39
C ARG A 68 4.73 -0.77 -6.82
N LEU A 69 3.51 -0.31 -6.99
CA LEU A 69 2.91 -0.17 -8.31
C LEU A 69 3.34 1.11 -9.02
N SER A 70 3.74 2.14 -8.29
CA SER A 70 4.03 3.44 -8.89
C SER A 70 5.49 3.59 -9.29
N GLU A 71 5.71 4.31 -10.41
CA GLU A 71 7.04 4.75 -10.80
C GLU A 71 7.23 6.25 -10.54
N ASP A 72 6.19 6.93 -10.08
CA ASP A 72 6.22 8.37 -9.88
C ASP A 72 6.81 8.68 -8.51
N THR A 73 8.01 9.24 -8.49
CA THR A 73 8.72 9.49 -7.23
C THR A 73 8.01 10.49 -6.34
N VAL A 74 7.31 11.45 -6.92
CA VAL A 74 6.56 12.43 -6.13
C VAL A 74 5.37 11.74 -5.45
N TYR A 75 4.66 10.93 -6.21
CA TYR A 75 3.53 10.17 -5.65
C TYR A 75 4.00 9.23 -4.55
N VAL A 76 5.08 8.50 -4.81
CA VAL A 76 5.65 7.56 -3.84
C VAL A 76 6.03 8.30 -2.56
N SER A 77 6.62 9.48 -2.67
CA SER A 77 6.97 10.29 -1.50
C SER A 77 5.74 10.66 -0.68
N LYS A 78 4.67 11.05 -1.35
CA LYS A 78 3.43 11.38 -0.64
C LYS A 78 2.86 10.18 0.11
N ILE A 79 2.89 9.01 -0.51
CA ILE A 79 2.40 7.80 0.14
C ILE A 79 3.29 7.44 1.33
N LYS A 80 4.60 7.56 1.17
CA LYS A 80 5.53 7.28 2.27
C LYS A 80 5.29 8.22 3.45
N GLU A 81 5.01 9.48 3.18
CA GLU A 81 4.69 10.44 4.25
C GLU A 81 3.42 10.03 4.96
N LEU A 82 2.43 9.58 4.23
CA LEU A 82 1.19 9.14 4.83
C LEU A 82 1.41 7.92 5.72
N ILE A 83 2.20 6.96 5.27
CA ILE A 83 2.53 5.78 6.07
C ILE A 83 3.21 6.22 7.36
N LYS A 84 4.18 7.13 7.25
CA LYS A 84 4.89 7.62 8.42
C LYS A 84 3.95 8.31 9.40
N TYR A 85 3.06 9.15 8.87
CA TYR A 85 2.09 9.83 9.70
C TYR A 85 1.22 8.85 10.47
N GLU A 86 0.73 7.82 9.80
CA GLU A 86 -0.13 6.83 10.44
C GLU A 86 0.64 6.02 11.47
N MET A 87 1.88 5.68 11.19
CA MET A 87 2.71 4.95 12.14
C MET A 87 3.03 5.81 13.37
N ASP A 88 3.33 7.08 13.16
CA ASP A 88 3.60 7.98 14.27
C ASP A 88 2.37 8.15 15.13
N LYS A 89 1.21 8.27 14.51
CA LYS A 89 -0.06 8.38 15.22
C LYS A 89 -0.32 7.13 16.05
N PHE A 90 -0.06 5.96 15.48
CA PHE A 90 -0.22 4.70 16.19
C PHE A 90 0.74 4.62 17.36
N ASN A 91 1.99 4.99 17.14
CA ASN A 91 3.02 4.95 18.18
C ASN A 91 2.70 5.91 19.33
N ILE A 92 2.22 7.08 19.01
CA ILE A 92 1.82 8.05 20.03
C ILE A 92 0.66 7.49 20.86
N SER A 93 -0.30 6.89 20.20
CA SER A 93 -1.45 6.29 20.89
C SER A 93 -1.00 5.17 21.81
N ASN A 94 -0.13 4.29 21.32
CA ASN A 94 0.41 3.20 22.12
C ASN A 94 1.29 3.72 23.26
N TYR A 95 2.08 4.72 22.95
CA TYR A 95 2.93 5.33 23.93
C TYR A 95 2.10 5.86 25.10
N ASN A 96 1.04 6.58 24.79
CA ASN A 96 0.17 7.14 25.82
C ASN A 96 -0.47 6.07 26.68
N LYS A 97 -0.92 4.99 26.08
CA LYS A 97 -1.49 3.86 26.81
C LYS A 97 -0.49 3.28 27.79
N ASN A 98 0.70 3.04 27.29
CA ASN A 98 1.73 2.40 28.10
C ASN A 98 2.33 3.35 29.11
N THR A 99 2.40 4.61 28.76
CA THR A 99 2.94 5.64 29.60
C THR A 99 2.17 5.77 30.89
N VAL A 100 0.86 5.65 30.80
CA VAL A 100 0.05 5.69 32.02
C VAL A 100 0.53 4.65 33.01
N LYS A 101 0.97 3.50 32.49
CA LYS A 101 1.44 2.43 33.35
C LYS A 101 2.91 2.58 33.71
N ILE A 102 3.72 2.98 32.75
CA ILE A 102 5.16 2.95 32.89
C ILE A 102 5.74 4.29 33.27
N PHE A 103 5.38 5.30 32.54
CA PHE A 103 5.98 6.60 32.70
C PHE A 103 5.36 7.45 33.79
N LYS A 104 4.27 7.06 34.28
CA LYS A 104 3.77 7.68 35.49
C LYS A 104 4.79 7.56 36.57
N ARG A 105 5.62 6.56 36.43
CA ARG A 105 6.65 6.34 37.41
C ARG A 105 8.00 6.86 36.97
N SER A 106 8.23 7.06 35.70
CA SER A 106 9.54 7.45 35.24
C SER A 106 9.57 8.68 34.39
N ASN A 107 8.45 9.12 34.00
CA ASN A 107 8.40 10.38 33.29
C ASN A 107 7.01 10.75 33.01
#